data_09c18110062a8b644e0a81ee5e541cd7
#
_entry.id   09c18110062a8b644e0a81ee5e541cd7
#
_cell.length_a   1.000
_cell.length_b   1.000
_cell.length_c   1.000
_cell.angle_alpha   90.00
_cell.angle_beta   90.00
_cell.angle_gamma   90.00
#
_symmetry.space_group_name_H-M   'P 1'
#
loop_
_entity.id
_entity.type
_entity.pdbx_description
1 polymer ?
#
loop_
_entity_poly.entity_id
_entity_poly.type
_entity_poly.pdbx_seq_one_letter_code
_entity_poly.pdbx_strand_id
1 'polypeptide(L)'
;MKRGFYTIMSAQFLSSLADNALLIAAIALLIDLSAPEWMRPLLKLFFTISYVLLAPFVGAFADAMPKGKVMLITNTIKIVGCGLLFFHVHPLLAYAVVGLGAAAYSPAKYGILTELLPPDKLVAANGWIEGTTVGSIILGTMLGGALISPSVSGILLHVDFPGLDTGIDTAPESAIAVIAFIYLLAAAFNAGIPDTGARYAKQSIHPIELIKAFWHCNRTLWGDKLGQISLAVTTLFWGAGATLQFIVLKWAEVQLGMSLDKAAILQGIVAVGIAGGAVAAARFISLKGSCRVLVLGVLMGLTVPLMTLVQTLDAAIPLLVLVGVLAGFFVVPMN
;
A
#
# COMPACT_ATOMS: atom_id res chain seq x y z
N MET A 1 -17.97 11.79 13.81
CA MET A 1 -17.90 11.36 12.39
C MET A 1 -19.05 10.38 12.15
N LYS A 2 -19.65 10.38 10.95
CA LYS A 2 -20.82 9.55 10.65
C LYS A 2 -20.43 8.08 10.49
N ARG A 3 -21.37 7.13 10.73
CA ARG A 3 -21.14 5.68 10.61
C ARG A 3 -20.49 5.26 9.27
N GLY A 4 -20.88 5.91 8.15
CA GLY A 4 -20.29 5.68 6.82
C GLY A 4 -18.79 5.96 6.72
N PHE A 5 -18.27 6.93 7.49
CA PHE A 5 -16.82 7.20 7.53
C PHE A 5 -16.01 6.02 8.06
N TYR A 6 -16.46 5.42 9.16
CA TYR A 6 -15.76 4.26 9.73
C TYR A 6 -15.84 3.03 8.81
N THR A 7 -16.97 2.84 8.11
CA THR A 7 -17.10 1.79 7.09
C THR A 7 -16.07 1.95 5.98
N ILE A 8 -15.88 3.19 5.47
CA ILE A 8 -14.86 3.50 4.46
C ILE A 8 -13.45 3.25 5.01
N MET A 9 -13.17 3.67 6.24
CA MET A 9 -11.85 3.46 6.86
C MET A 9 -11.55 1.97 7.01
N SER A 10 -12.53 1.16 7.46
CA SER A 10 -12.37 -0.30 7.58
C SER A 10 -12.16 -0.97 6.22
N ALA A 11 -12.98 -0.62 5.22
CA ALA A 11 -12.85 -1.15 3.87
C ALA A 11 -11.48 -0.86 3.26
N GLN A 12 -11.04 0.39 3.35
CA GLN A 12 -9.76 0.86 2.82
C GLN A 12 -8.58 0.21 3.57
N PHE A 13 -8.65 0.13 4.91
CA PHE A 13 -7.61 -0.49 5.72
C PHE A 13 -7.44 -1.97 5.36
N LEU A 14 -8.52 -2.76 5.34
CA LEU A 14 -8.48 -4.18 5.00
C LEU A 14 -8.00 -4.42 3.57
N SER A 15 -8.49 -3.62 2.60
CA SER A 15 -8.06 -3.72 1.22
C SER A 15 -6.56 -3.43 1.04
N SER A 16 -6.05 -2.38 1.67
CA SER A 16 -4.63 -2.03 1.61
C SER A 16 -3.75 -3.00 2.41
N LEU A 17 -4.24 -3.52 3.53
CA LEU A 17 -3.57 -4.56 4.31
C LEU A 17 -3.39 -5.83 3.47
N ALA A 18 -4.45 -6.25 2.77
CA ALA A 18 -4.38 -7.40 1.87
C ALA A 18 -3.41 -7.16 0.69
N ASP A 19 -3.38 -5.96 0.09
CA ASP A 19 -2.44 -5.60 -0.98
C ASP A 19 -0.97 -5.82 -0.56
N ASN A 20 -0.62 -5.46 0.67
CA ASN A 20 0.75 -5.56 1.18
C ASN A 20 1.08 -6.95 1.74
N ALA A 21 0.13 -7.65 2.33
CA ALA A 21 0.29 -9.05 2.69
C ALA A 21 0.51 -9.93 1.45
N LEU A 22 -0.25 -9.66 0.38
CA LEU A 22 -0.13 -10.38 -0.88
C LEU A 22 1.24 -10.16 -1.55
N LEU A 23 1.86 -9.00 -1.38
CA LEU A 23 3.23 -8.78 -1.86
C LEU A 23 4.20 -9.81 -1.27
N ILE A 24 4.12 -10.05 0.03
CA ILE A 24 5.01 -11.01 0.72
C ILE A 24 4.68 -12.44 0.29
N ALA A 25 3.41 -12.79 0.20
CA ALA A 25 2.99 -14.12 -0.29
C ALA A 25 3.42 -14.35 -1.75
N ALA A 26 3.33 -13.33 -2.61
CA ALA A 26 3.79 -13.41 -4.00
C ALA A 26 5.32 -13.51 -4.11
N ILE A 27 6.08 -12.85 -3.22
CA ILE A 27 7.54 -13.03 -3.12
C ILE A 27 7.85 -14.47 -2.70
N ALA A 28 7.16 -15.02 -1.70
CA ALA A 28 7.33 -16.40 -1.26
C ALA A 28 7.02 -17.38 -2.39
N LEU A 29 5.93 -17.14 -3.14
CA LEU A 29 5.57 -17.96 -4.30
C LEU A 29 6.64 -17.92 -5.40
N LEU A 30 7.27 -16.77 -5.67
CA LEU A 30 8.41 -16.68 -6.60
C LEU A 30 9.61 -17.46 -6.10
N ILE A 31 9.85 -17.52 -4.79
CA ILE A 31 10.92 -18.33 -4.19
C ILE A 31 10.63 -19.83 -4.38
N ASP A 32 9.41 -20.27 -4.09
CA ASP A 32 8.99 -21.67 -4.28
C ASP A 32 9.10 -22.11 -5.74
N LEU A 33 8.77 -21.23 -6.68
CA LEU A 33 8.93 -21.45 -8.12
C LEU A 33 10.41 -21.36 -8.57
N SER A 34 11.36 -21.17 -7.66
CA SER A 34 12.78 -20.97 -7.98
C SER A 34 13.04 -19.86 -9.01
N ALA A 35 12.18 -18.83 -9.01
CA ALA A 35 12.29 -17.71 -9.92
C ALA A 35 13.52 -16.84 -9.60
N PRO A 36 14.15 -16.22 -10.62
CA PRO A 36 15.31 -15.34 -10.43
C PRO A 36 15.04 -14.22 -9.43
N GLU A 37 16.01 -13.88 -8.57
CA GLU A 37 15.85 -12.88 -7.50
C GLU A 37 15.40 -11.50 -8.00
N TRP A 38 15.81 -11.11 -9.21
CA TRP A 38 15.44 -9.83 -9.80
C TRP A 38 13.93 -9.70 -10.07
N MET A 39 13.17 -10.81 -10.09
CA MET A 39 11.71 -10.77 -10.24
C MET A 39 10.99 -10.28 -8.98
N ARG A 40 11.60 -10.43 -7.79
CA ARG A 40 10.97 -10.02 -6.52
C ARG A 40 10.61 -8.51 -6.52
N PRO A 41 11.53 -7.57 -6.80
CA PRO A 41 11.17 -6.15 -6.88
C PRO A 41 10.26 -5.81 -8.07
N LEU A 42 10.24 -6.61 -9.12
CA LEU A 42 9.33 -6.40 -10.25
C LEU A 42 7.85 -6.57 -9.87
N LEU A 43 7.52 -7.34 -8.84
CA LEU A 43 6.14 -7.38 -8.33
C LEU A 43 5.63 -5.97 -8.04
N LYS A 44 6.42 -5.16 -7.32
CA LYS A 44 6.04 -3.78 -7.01
C LYS A 44 5.96 -2.91 -8.27
N LEU A 45 6.86 -3.12 -9.23
CA LEU A 45 6.81 -2.41 -10.52
C LEU A 45 5.52 -2.75 -11.28
N PHE A 46 5.18 -4.03 -11.40
CA PHE A 46 3.98 -4.48 -12.10
C PHE A 46 2.69 -3.98 -11.43
N PHE A 47 2.68 -3.92 -10.11
CA PHE A 47 1.60 -3.27 -9.36
C PHE A 47 1.51 -1.77 -9.65
N THR A 48 2.64 -1.06 -9.61
CA THR A 48 2.69 0.40 -9.73
C THR A 48 2.48 0.88 -11.17
N ILE A 49 2.90 0.11 -12.18
CA ILE A 49 2.71 0.47 -13.59
C ILE A 49 1.22 0.66 -13.93
N SER A 50 0.35 -0.06 -13.24
CA SER A 50 -1.10 0.10 -13.37
C SER A 50 -1.57 1.52 -13.02
N TYR A 51 -0.96 2.15 -12.00
CA TYR A 51 -1.26 3.53 -11.64
C TYR A 51 -0.86 4.51 -12.75
N VAL A 52 0.27 4.27 -13.41
CA VAL A 52 0.75 5.11 -14.51
C VAL A 52 -0.15 4.97 -15.75
N LEU A 53 -0.45 3.73 -16.13
CA LEU A 53 -1.25 3.43 -17.33
C LEU A 53 -2.70 3.89 -17.17
N LEU A 54 -3.28 3.75 -15.97
CA LEU A 54 -4.67 4.08 -15.72
C LEU A 54 -4.88 5.53 -15.26
N ALA A 55 -3.82 6.27 -14.93
CA ALA A 55 -3.93 7.64 -14.41
C ALA A 55 -4.89 8.55 -15.19
N PRO A 56 -4.90 8.57 -16.53
CA PRO A 56 -5.82 9.41 -17.30
C PRO A 56 -7.29 9.00 -17.18
N PHE A 57 -7.57 7.74 -16.81
CA PHE A 57 -8.90 7.12 -16.91
C PHE A 57 -9.60 6.96 -15.57
N VAL A 58 -8.83 6.75 -14.48
CA VAL A 58 -9.40 6.36 -13.18
C VAL A 58 -10.24 7.46 -12.54
N GLY A 59 -9.95 8.73 -12.81
CA GLY A 59 -10.79 9.85 -12.34
C GLY A 59 -12.18 9.82 -12.97
N ALA A 60 -12.24 9.72 -14.29
CA ALA A 60 -13.50 9.61 -15.03
C ALA A 60 -14.31 8.36 -14.63
N PHE A 61 -13.63 7.23 -14.45
CA PHE A 61 -14.25 5.99 -13.96
C PHE A 61 -14.81 6.17 -12.55
N ALA A 62 -14.05 6.80 -11.65
CA ALA A 62 -14.50 7.06 -10.28
C ALA A 62 -15.71 7.99 -10.21
N ASP A 63 -15.84 8.93 -11.16
CA ASP A 63 -16.96 9.88 -11.22
C ASP A 63 -18.19 9.34 -11.97
N ALA A 64 -18.03 8.25 -12.71
CA ALA A 64 -19.11 7.67 -13.52
C ALA A 64 -20.23 7.01 -12.68
N MET A 65 -19.93 6.64 -11.43
CA MET A 65 -20.88 5.93 -10.55
C MET A 65 -20.64 6.27 -9.07
N PRO A 66 -21.57 5.88 -8.15
CA PRO A 66 -21.37 6.09 -6.72
C PRO A 66 -20.03 5.51 -6.25
N LYS A 67 -19.26 6.29 -5.49
CA LYS A 67 -17.88 5.92 -5.06
C LYS A 67 -17.82 4.57 -4.33
N GLY A 68 -18.82 4.23 -3.50
CA GLY A 68 -18.90 2.92 -2.85
C GLY A 68 -18.98 1.77 -3.84
N LYS A 69 -19.71 1.93 -4.97
CA LYS A 69 -19.75 0.93 -6.04
C LYS A 69 -18.42 0.81 -6.76
N VAL A 70 -17.75 1.94 -7.03
CA VAL A 70 -16.38 1.93 -7.61
C VAL A 70 -15.44 1.14 -6.71
N MET A 71 -15.44 1.43 -5.40
CA MET A 71 -14.60 0.74 -4.42
C MET A 71 -14.90 -0.77 -4.36
N LEU A 72 -16.17 -1.17 -4.47
CA LEU A 72 -16.56 -2.58 -4.53
C LEU A 72 -16.04 -3.27 -5.80
N ILE A 73 -16.28 -2.67 -6.97
CA ILE A 73 -15.84 -3.23 -8.27
C ILE A 73 -14.33 -3.38 -8.30
N THR A 74 -13.61 -2.34 -7.91
CA THR A 74 -12.14 -2.34 -7.94
C THR A 74 -11.54 -3.32 -6.93
N ASN A 75 -12.17 -3.49 -5.77
CA ASN A 75 -11.77 -4.51 -4.83
C ASN A 75 -12.07 -5.93 -5.34
N THR A 76 -13.16 -6.12 -6.11
CA THR A 76 -13.43 -7.40 -6.81
C THR A 76 -12.35 -7.71 -7.85
N ILE A 77 -11.83 -6.70 -8.57
CA ILE A 77 -10.67 -6.90 -9.48
C ILE A 77 -9.46 -7.42 -8.71
N LYS A 78 -9.21 -6.91 -7.49
CA LYS A 78 -8.11 -7.41 -6.64
C LYS A 78 -8.34 -8.86 -6.20
N ILE A 79 -9.58 -9.24 -5.88
CA ILE A 79 -9.93 -10.63 -5.57
C ILE A 79 -9.65 -11.53 -6.77
N VAL A 80 -10.00 -11.10 -7.98
CA VAL A 80 -9.67 -11.84 -9.22
C VAL A 80 -8.15 -11.98 -9.36
N GLY A 81 -7.39 -10.89 -9.19
CA GLY A 81 -5.92 -10.94 -9.24
C GLY A 81 -5.32 -11.90 -8.20
N CYS A 82 -5.87 -11.91 -6.99
CA CYS A 82 -5.49 -12.87 -5.95
C CYS A 82 -5.82 -14.32 -6.37
N GLY A 83 -7.01 -14.54 -6.92
CA GLY A 83 -7.44 -15.86 -7.42
C GLY A 83 -6.58 -16.38 -8.58
N LEU A 84 -6.09 -15.52 -9.47
CA LEU A 84 -5.22 -15.91 -10.58
C LEU A 84 -3.93 -16.60 -10.10
N LEU A 85 -3.46 -16.29 -8.87
CA LEU A 85 -2.31 -16.99 -8.28
C LEU A 85 -2.61 -18.46 -8.02
N PHE A 86 -3.84 -18.82 -7.63
CA PHE A 86 -4.25 -20.22 -7.47
C PHE A 86 -4.33 -20.98 -8.80
N PHE A 87 -4.59 -20.26 -9.90
CA PHE A 87 -4.60 -20.86 -11.24
C PHE A 87 -3.21 -20.89 -11.89
N HIS A 88 -2.15 -20.78 -11.10
CA HIS A 88 -0.76 -20.79 -11.54
C HIS A 88 -0.42 -19.75 -12.62
N VAL A 89 -1.20 -18.66 -12.70
CA VAL A 89 -0.84 -17.52 -13.53
C VAL A 89 0.43 -16.88 -12.95
N HIS A 90 1.33 -16.48 -13.84
CA HIS A 90 2.63 -15.93 -13.43
C HIS A 90 2.46 -14.80 -12.38
N PRO A 91 3.14 -14.87 -11.21
CA PRO A 91 2.89 -13.95 -10.08
C PRO A 91 2.96 -12.47 -10.43
N LEU A 92 3.85 -12.06 -11.34
CA LEU A 92 3.96 -10.68 -11.81
C LEU A 92 2.67 -10.20 -12.49
N LEU A 93 2.04 -11.04 -13.33
CA LEU A 93 0.81 -10.70 -14.05
C LEU A 93 -0.39 -10.68 -13.12
N ALA A 94 -0.51 -11.67 -12.25
CA ALA A 94 -1.57 -11.73 -11.25
C ALA A 94 -1.52 -10.51 -10.31
N TYR A 95 -0.32 -10.14 -9.86
CA TYR A 95 -0.13 -8.97 -9.00
C TYR A 95 -0.32 -7.63 -9.76
N ALA A 96 -0.08 -7.59 -11.08
CA ALA A 96 -0.46 -6.45 -11.91
C ALA A 96 -1.98 -6.24 -11.95
N VAL A 97 -2.77 -7.32 -12.01
CA VAL A 97 -4.25 -7.24 -11.93
C VAL A 97 -4.69 -6.67 -10.58
N VAL A 98 -4.04 -7.06 -9.48
CA VAL A 98 -4.27 -6.44 -8.17
C VAL A 98 -3.96 -4.93 -8.23
N GLY A 99 -2.85 -4.56 -8.87
CA GLY A 99 -2.46 -3.16 -9.10
C GLY A 99 -3.48 -2.37 -9.90
N LEU A 100 -4.13 -2.97 -10.93
CA LEU A 100 -5.23 -2.35 -11.66
C LEU A 100 -6.39 -1.99 -10.72
N GLY A 101 -6.80 -2.94 -9.87
CA GLY A 101 -7.83 -2.70 -8.87
C GLY A 101 -7.43 -1.59 -7.88
N ALA A 102 -6.19 -1.60 -7.41
CA ALA A 102 -5.68 -0.60 -6.46
C ALA A 102 -5.61 0.81 -7.07
N ALA A 103 -5.15 0.93 -8.32
CA ALA A 103 -5.08 2.20 -9.04
C ALA A 103 -6.48 2.82 -9.24
N ALA A 104 -7.46 2.00 -9.64
CA ALA A 104 -8.83 2.46 -9.86
C ALA A 104 -9.61 2.71 -8.54
N TYR A 105 -9.20 2.07 -7.44
CA TYR A 105 -9.77 2.30 -6.10
C TYR A 105 -9.40 3.67 -5.53
N SER A 106 -8.19 4.15 -5.81
CA SER A 106 -7.60 5.32 -5.17
C SER A 106 -8.42 6.60 -5.34
N PRO A 107 -8.88 7.03 -6.54
CA PRO A 107 -9.66 8.25 -6.68
C PRO A 107 -11.01 8.20 -5.95
N ALA A 108 -11.65 7.03 -5.93
CA ALA A 108 -12.92 6.86 -5.21
C ALA A 108 -12.72 6.98 -3.69
N LYS A 109 -11.63 6.43 -3.16
CA LYS A 109 -11.26 6.50 -1.73
C LYS A 109 -11.11 7.93 -1.23
N TYR A 110 -10.43 8.78 -1.99
CA TYR A 110 -10.25 10.19 -1.62
C TYR A 110 -11.49 11.03 -1.95
N GLY A 111 -12.11 10.81 -3.10
CA GLY A 111 -13.29 11.55 -3.54
C GLY A 111 -14.50 11.40 -2.62
N ILE A 112 -14.74 10.23 -2.06
CA ILE A 112 -15.89 10.01 -1.18
C ILE A 112 -15.83 10.83 0.11
N LEU A 113 -14.64 11.23 0.57
CA LEU A 113 -14.52 12.06 1.76
C LEU A 113 -15.11 13.45 1.56
N THR A 114 -14.87 14.05 0.39
CA THR A 114 -15.41 15.38 0.06
C THR A 114 -16.93 15.36 -0.14
N GLU A 115 -17.49 14.19 -0.46
CA GLU A 115 -18.94 14.00 -0.57
C GLU A 115 -19.61 13.78 0.79
N LEU A 116 -18.91 13.18 1.76
CA LEU A 116 -19.48 12.78 3.05
C LEU A 116 -19.25 13.78 4.17
N LEU A 117 -18.20 14.56 4.08
CA LEU A 117 -17.72 15.39 5.18
C LEU A 117 -17.72 16.88 4.81
N PRO A 118 -18.06 17.76 5.75
CA PRO A 118 -17.93 19.18 5.56
C PRO A 118 -16.44 19.60 5.51
N PRO A 119 -16.10 20.75 4.86
CA PRO A 119 -14.73 21.17 4.63
C PRO A 119 -13.85 21.26 5.88
N ASP A 120 -14.40 21.63 7.02
CA ASP A 120 -13.71 21.74 8.32
C ASP A 120 -13.19 20.41 8.85
N LYS A 121 -13.73 19.27 8.38
CA LYS A 121 -13.35 17.91 8.78
C LYS A 121 -12.45 17.19 7.78
N LEU A 122 -12.24 17.75 6.58
CA LEU A 122 -11.48 17.08 5.52
C LEU A 122 -10.00 16.87 5.90
N VAL A 123 -9.38 17.83 6.56
CA VAL A 123 -7.98 17.70 6.99
C VAL A 123 -7.80 16.53 7.95
N ALA A 124 -8.68 16.42 8.95
CA ALA A 124 -8.66 15.31 9.90
C ALA A 124 -8.97 13.96 9.21
N ALA A 125 -9.90 13.95 8.25
CA ALA A 125 -10.26 12.74 7.51
C ALA A 125 -9.11 12.26 6.60
N ASN A 126 -8.41 13.17 5.93
CA ASN A 126 -7.21 12.84 5.16
C ASN A 126 -6.10 12.28 6.06
N GLY A 127 -5.89 12.87 7.23
CA GLY A 127 -4.95 12.33 8.23
C GLY A 127 -5.30 10.89 8.65
N TRP A 128 -6.60 10.57 8.81
CA TRP A 128 -7.06 9.21 9.08
C TRP A 128 -6.80 8.25 7.90
N ILE A 129 -7.06 8.70 6.65
CA ILE A 129 -6.77 7.88 5.46
C ILE A 129 -5.28 7.59 5.34
N GLU A 130 -4.43 8.60 5.47
CA GLU A 130 -2.98 8.41 5.39
C GLU A 130 -2.46 7.53 6.53
N GLY A 131 -2.90 7.79 7.76
CA GLY A 131 -2.53 6.97 8.91
C GLY A 131 -2.93 5.51 8.77
N THR A 132 -4.16 5.23 8.30
CA THR A 132 -4.62 3.87 8.05
C THR A 132 -3.93 3.24 6.83
N THR A 133 -3.55 4.02 5.81
CA THR A 133 -2.78 3.55 4.67
C THR A 133 -1.38 3.11 5.10
N VAL A 134 -0.64 3.96 5.83
CA VAL A 134 0.68 3.60 6.35
C VAL A 134 0.58 2.41 7.31
N GLY A 135 -0.38 2.43 8.24
CA GLY A 135 -0.63 1.32 9.16
C GLY A 135 -0.91 0.00 8.43
N SER A 136 -1.70 0.03 7.36
CA SER A 136 -2.02 -1.16 6.58
C SER A 136 -0.83 -1.68 5.75
N ILE A 137 0.05 -0.81 5.26
CA ILE A 137 1.29 -1.23 4.58
C ILE A 137 2.14 -2.07 5.53
N ILE A 138 2.31 -1.60 6.73
CA ILE A 138 3.17 -2.19 7.73
C ILE A 138 2.57 -3.49 8.28
N LEU A 139 1.34 -3.41 8.80
CA LEU A 139 0.64 -4.56 9.35
C LEU A 139 0.37 -5.62 8.28
N GLY A 140 0.13 -5.19 7.02
CA GLY A 140 -0.01 -6.11 5.90
C GLY A 140 1.28 -6.87 5.58
N THR A 141 2.42 -6.17 5.54
CA THR A 141 3.72 -6.80 5.33
C THR A 141 4.04 -7.79 6.47
N MET A 142 3.80 -7.40 7.73
CA MET A 142 3.97 -8.29 8.88
C MET A 142 3.03 -9.49 8.82
N LEU A 143 1.76 -9.27 8.48
CA LEU A 143 0.77 -10.33 8.33
C LEU A 143 1.18 -11.31 7.23
N GLY A 144 1.63 -10.81 6.07
CA GLY A 144 2.14 -11.66 4.99
C GLY A 144 3.30 -12.53 5.45
N GLY A 145 4.26 -11.95 6.20
CA GLY A 145 5.36 -12.70 6.81
C GLY A 145 4.87 -13.74 7.81
N ALA A 146 3.94 -13.38 8.70
CA ALA A 146 3.39 -14.30 9.68
C ALA A 146 2.65 -15.48 9.00
N LEU A 147 1.87 -15.21 7.95
CA LEU A 147 1.11 -16.25 7.24
C LEU A 147 2.00 -17.29 6.54
N ILE A 148 3.15 -16.86 5.99
CA ILE A 148 4.12 -17.79 5.35
C ILE A 148 5.06 -18.46 6.35
N SER A 149 5.03 -18.05 7.63
CA SER A 149 5.89 -18.67 8.66
C SER A 149 5.55 -20.14 8.87
N PRO A 150 6.55 -21.02 9.14
CA PRO A 150 6.29 -22.46 9.30
C PRO A 150 5.27 -22.79 10.39
N SER A 151 5.19 -21.98 11.46
CA SER A 151 4.25 -22.18 12.57
C SER A 151 2.80 -21.90 12.17
N VAL A 152 2.55 -20.85 11.36
CA VAL A 152 1.19 -20.47 10.94
C VAL A 152 0.77 -21.28 9.72
N SER A 153 1.63 -21.38 8.70
CA SER A 153 1.33 -22.15 7.48
C SER A 153 1.11 -23.63 7.80
N GLY A 154 1.88 -24.20 8.76
CA GLY A 154 1.65 -25.58 9.22
C GLY A 154 0.24 -25.77 9.80
N ILE A 155 -0.29 -24.81 10.55
CA ILE A 155 -1.68 -24.89 11.06
C ILE A 155 -2.68 -24.75 9.90
N LEU A 156 -2.45 -23.80 8.97
CA LEU A 156 -3.36 -23.54 7.86
C LEU A 156 -3.46 -24.72 6.88
N LEU A 157 -2.33 -25.39 6.62
CA LEU A 157 -2.28 -26.56 5.74
C LEU A 157 -2.94 -27.81 6.35
N HIS A 158 -3.12 -27.86 7.68
CA HIS A 158 -3.84 -28.94 8.38
C HIS A 158 -5.35 -28.69 8.48
N VAL A 159 -5.85 -27.56 7.96
CA VAL A 159 -7.30 -27.28 7.90
C VAL A 159 -7.89 -28.02 6.71
N ASP A 160 -8.16 -29.33 6.89
CA ASP A 160 -8.84 -30.14 5.88
C ASP A 160 -10.36 -29.92 5.95
N PHE A 161 -10.94 -29.58 4.80
CA PHE A 161 -12.38 -29.64 4.63
C PHE A 161 -12.74 -31.06 4.15
N PRO A 162 -13.46 -31.87 4.94
CA PRO A 162 -13.77 -33.25 4.55
C PRO A 162 -14.48 -33.31 3.19
N GLY A 163 -13.84 -33.94 2.20
CA GLY A 163 -14.38 -34.13 0.86
C GLY A 163 -14.13 -32.98 -0.14
N LEU A 164 -13.35 -31.97 0.21
CA LEU A 164 -12.95 -30.89 -0.69
C LEU A 164 -11.42 -30.82 -0.76
N ASP A 165 -10.86 -31.25 -1.89
CA ASP A 165 -9.47 -30.94 -2.22
C ASP A 165 -9.37 -29.46 -2.57
N THR A 166 -8.76 -28.67 -1.70
CA THR A 166 -8.65 -27.22 -1.87
C THR A 166 -7.52 -26.83 -2.81
N GLY A 167 -6.63 -27.77 -3.18
CA GLY A 167 -5.42 -27.48 -3.94
C GLY A 167 -4.46 -26.50 -3.26
N ILE A 168 -4.49 -26.44 -1.91
CA ILE A 168 -3.63 -25.58 -1.09
C ILE A 168 -2.57 -26.47 -0.46
N ASP A 169 -1.43 -26.60 -1.12
CA ASP A 169 -0.37 -27.52 -0.72
C ASP A 169 0.86 -26.81 -0.14
N THR A 170 0.98 -25.49 -0.36
CA THR A 170 2.18 -24.72 0.02
C THR A 170 1.86 -23.57 0.97
N ALA A 171 2.89 -23.11 1.70
CA ALA A 171 2.76 -21.97 2.60
C ALA A 171 2.31 -20.67 1.88
N PRO A 172 2.84 -20.31 0.68
CA PRO A 172 2.32 -19.15 -0.06
C PRO A 172 0.85 -19.31 -0.48
N GLU A 173 0.41 -20.49 -0.91
CA GLU A 173 -0.99 -20.72 -1.28
C GLU A 173 -1.93 -20.57 -0.10
N SER A 174 -1.57 -21.12 1.06
CA SER A 174 -2.36 -20.95 2.29
C SER A 174 -2.46 -19.49 2.70
N ALA A 175 -1.35 -18.72 2.58
CA ALA A 175 -1.35 -17.30 2.83
C ALA A 175 -2.25 -16.54 1.84
N ILE A 176 -2.20 -16.86 0.54
CA ILE A 176 -3.04 -16.27 -0.50
C ILE A 176 -4.52 -16.53 -0.22
N ALA A 177 -4.89 -17.73 0.27
CA ALA A 177 -6.27 -18.05 0.65
C ALA A 177 -6.79 -17.14 1.77
N VAL A 178 -6.00 -16.95 2.83
CA VAL A 178 -6.34 -16.03 3.92
C VAL A 178 -6.45 -14.60 3.43
N ILE A 179 -5.54 -14.16 2.56
CA ILE A 179 -5.54 -12.81 1.99
C ILE A 179 -6.76 -12.60 1.08
N ALA A 180 -7.16 -13.62 0.30
CA ALA A 180 -8.40 -13.59 -0.48
C ALA A 180 -9.62 -13.38 0.43
N PHE A 181 -9.66 -14.03 1.59
CA PHE A 181 -10.71 -13.82 2.59
C PHE A 181 -10.72 -12.39 3.14
N ILE A 182 -9.55 -11.78 3.38
CA ILE A 182 -9.45 -10.37 3.81
C ILE A 182 -9.99 -9.44 2.71
N TYR A 183 -9.71 -9.71 1.44
CA TYR A 183 -10.31 -8.95 0.34
C TYR A 183 -11.84 -9.12 0.26
N LEU A 184 -12.37 -10.31 0.54
CA LEU A 184 -13.81 -10.53 0.61
C LEU A 184 -14.45 -9.73 1.75
N LEU A 185 -13.80 -9.67 2.92
CA LEU A 185 -14.23 -8.81 4.02
C LEU A 185 -14.19 -7.33 3.62
N ALA A 186 -13.12 -6.88 2.96
CA ALA A 186 -13.04 -5.52 2.45
C ALA A 186 -14.15 -5.21 1.44
N ALA A 187 -14.50 -6.17 0.57
CA ALA A 187 -15.61 -6.05 -0.37
C ALA A 187 -16.96 -5.96 0.35
N ALA A 188 -17.17 -6.73 1.41
CA ALA A 188 -18.38 -6.66 2.24
C ALA A 188 -18.51 -5.26 2.90
N PHE A 189 -17.41 -4.69 3.43
CA PHE A 189 -17.43 -3.32 3.92
C PHE A 189 -17.69 -2.30 2.80
N ASN A 190 -17.12 -2.49 1.60
CA ASN A 190 -17.38 -1.62 0.44
C ASN A 190 -18.85 -1.65 0.03
N ALA A 191 -19.50 -2.82 0.06
CA ALA A 191 -20.93 -2.95 -0.21
C ALA A 191 -21.82 -2.22 0.83
N GLY A 192 -21.31 -2.07 2.07
CA GLY A 192 -21.97 -1.32 3.15
C GLY A 192 -21.74 0.20 3.09
N ILE A 193 -21.00 0.73 2.13
CA ILE A 193 -20.77 2.17 1.98
C ILE A 193 -22.06 2.82 1.46
N PRO A 194 -22.61 3.83 2.17
CA PRO A 194 -23.84 4.50 1.73
C PRO A 194 -23.61 5.30 0.45
N ASP A 195 -24.62 5.34 -0.42
CA ASP A 195 -24.63 6.28 -1.54
C ASP A 195 -24.76 7.72 -1.00
N THR A 196 -23.80 8.56 -1.36
CA THR A 196 -23.76 9.97 -0.93
C THR A 196 -24.79 10.82 -1.64
N GLY A 197 -25.38 10.33 -2.74
CA GLY A 197 -26.25 11.08 -3.62
C GLY A 197 -25.52 12.04 -4.56
N ALA A 198 -24.21 12.21 -4.41
CA ALA A 198 -23.41 13.03 -5.33
C ALA A 198 -23.42 12.43 -6.74
N ARG A 199 -23.61 13.28 -7.72
CA ARG A 199 -23.57 12.90 -9.14
C ARG A 199 -22.76 13.94 -9.89
N TYR A 200 -21.83 13.46 -10.69
CA TYR A 200 -20.94 14.29 -11.49
C TYR A 200 -21.44 14.34 -12.94
N ALA A 201 -21.13 15.42 -13.63
CA ALA A 201 -21.37 15.51 -15.06
C ALA A 201 -20.66 14.36 -15.80
N LYS A 202 -21.35 13.77 -16.76
CA LYS A 202 -20.75 12.71 -17.58
C LYS A 202 -19.50 13.25 -18.28
N GLN A 203 -18.37 12.69 -17.94
CA GLN A 203 -17.12 12.98 -18.64
C GLN A 203 -17.09 12.26 -19.99
N SER A 204 -16.28 12.77 -20.91
CA SER A 204 -16.04 12.09 -22.18
C SER A 204 -15.52 10.68 -21.94
N ILE A 205 -16.05 9.70 -22.66
CA ILE A 205 -15.59 8.32 -22.63
C ILE A 205 -14.46 8.11 -23.66
N HIS A 206 -14.17 9.13 -24.47
CA HIS A 206 -13.19 9.02 -25.53
C HIS A 206 -11.75 9.02 -24.97
N PRO A 207 -10.97 7.91 -25.13
CA PRO A 207 -9.68 7.76 -24.49
C PRO A 207 -8.70 8.90 -24.78
N ILE A 208 -8.69 9.40 -26.02
CA ILE A 208 -7.78 10.47 -26.46
C ILE A 208 -8.10 11.79 -25.74
N GLU A 209 -9.38 12.09 -25.50
CA GLU A 209 -9.77 13.30 -24.78
C GLU A 209 -9.37 13.23 -23.31
N LEU A 210 -9.54 12.06 -22.66
CA LEU A 210 -9.10 11.84 -21.29
C LEU A 210 -7.58 11.98 -21.17
N ILE A 211 -6.81 11.41 -22.10
CA ILE A 211 -5.36 11.55 -22.12
C ILE A 211 -4.95 13.02 -22.33
N LYS A 212 -5.60 13.76 -23.24
CA LYS A 212 -5.33 15.20 -23.46
C LYS A 212 -5.65 16.03 -22.21
N ALA A 213 -6.79 15.78 -21.57
CA ALA A 213 -7.18 16.47 -20.35
C ALA A 213 -6.18 16.18 -19.21
N PHE A 214 -5.78 14.93 -19.02
CA PHE A 214 -4.77 14.53 -18.05
C PHE A 214 -3.42 15.23 -18.32
N TRP A 215 -2.97 15.26 -19.58
CA TRP A 215 -1.74 15.94 -19.96
C TRP A 215 -1.79 17.43 -19.69
N HIS A 216 -2.93 18.07 -20.00
CA HIS A 216 -3.15 19.49 -19.70
C HIS A 216 -3.07 19.79 -18.21
N CYS A 217 -3.75 18.99 -17.37
CA CYS A 217 -3.67 19.12 -15.92
C CYS A 217 -2.23 18.96 -15.39
N ASN A 218 -1.52 17.93 -15.85
CA ASN A 218 -0.12 17.71 -15.48
C ASN A 218 0.76 18.92 -15.86
N ARG A 219 0.62 19.43 -17.09
CA ARG A 219 1.39 20.58 -17.55
C ARG A 219 1.10 21.82 -16.70
N THR A 220 -0.15 22.03 -16.31
CA THR A 220 -0.55 23.16 -15.45
C THR A 220 0.08 23.02 -14.07
N LEU A 221 0.02 21.83 -13.44
CA LEU A 221 0.63 21.57 -12.13
C LEU A 221 2.15 21.72 -12.15
N TRP A 222 2.83 21.23 -13.21
CA TRP A 222 4.27 21.40 -13.39
C TRP A 222 4.65 22.84 -13.78
N GLY A 223 3.70 23.66 -14.25
CA GLY A 223 3.88 25.10 -14.49
C GLY A 223 3.82 25.94 -13.21
N ASP A 224 3.17 25.43 -12.16
CA ASP A 224 3.07 26.10 -10.87
C ASP A 224 4.19 25.68 -9.91
N LYS A 225 4.85 26.65 -9.26
CA LYS A 225 5.96 26.39 -8.33
C LYS A 225 5.57 25.51 -7.14
N LEU A 226 4.39 25.74 -6.56
CA LEU A 226 3.89 24.95 -5.45
C LEU A 226 3.51 23.54 -5.89
N GLY A 227 2.91 23.43 -7.09
CA GLY A 227 2.61 22.15 -7.72
C GLY A 227 3.87 21.31 -7.95
N GLN A 228 4.95 21.92 -8.47
CA GLN A 228 6.24 21.24 -8.64
C GLN A 228 6.79 20.67 -7.33
N ILE A 229 6.82 21.48 -6.28
CA ILE A 229 7.35 21.07 -4.96
C ILE A 229 6.51 19.91 -4.40
N SER A 230 5.18 20.04 -4.42
CA SER A 230 4.28 19.01 -3.90
C SER A 230 4.44 17.69 -4.65
N LEU A 231 4.42 17.72 -5.99
CA LEU A 231 4.57 16.53 -6.83
C LEU A 231 5.94 15.87 -6.63
N ALA A 232 7.03 16.66 -6.64
CA ALA A 232 8.39 16.15 -6.50
C ALA A 232 8.61 15.50 -5.13
N VAL A 233 8.20 16.16 -4.04
CA VAL A 233 8.38 15.66 -2.67
C VAL A 233 7.55 14.39 -2.44
N THR A 234 6.28 14.40 -2.86
CA THR A 234 5.40 13.23 -2.71
C THR A 234 5.92 12.03 -3.51
N THR A 235 6.35 12.27 -4.76
CA THR A 235 6.90 11.20 -5.63
C THR A 235 8.18 10.64 -5.04
N LEU A 236 9.11 11.50 -4.61
CA LEU A 236 10.36 11.08 -3.99
C LEU A 236 10.12 10.25 -2.72
N PHE A 237 9.20 10.71 -1.87
CA PHE A 237 8.86 10.02 -0.63
C PHE A 237 8.31 8.61 -0.88
N TRP A 238 7.31 8.47 -1.73
CA TRP A 238 6.72 7.16 -2.04
C TRP A 238 7.70 6.25 -2.76
N GLY A 239 8.53 6.79 -3.67
CA GLY A 239 9.59 6.04 -4.34
C GLY A 239 10.65 5.54 -3.35
N ALA A 240 11.13 6.40 -2.46
CA ALA A 240 12.09 6.03 -1.42
C ALA A 240 11.52 4.98 -0.46
N GLY A 241 10.26 5.14 -0.02
CA GLY A 241 9.58 4.18 0.85
C GLY A 241 9.44 2.79 0.22
N ALA A 242 9.02 2.74 -1.05
CA ALA A 242 8.92 1.48 -1.80
C ALA A 242 10.28 0.79 -1.96
N THR A 243 11.33 1.55 -2.25
CA THR A 243 12.69 1.04 -2.38
C THR A 243 13.22 0.53 -1.03
N LEU A 244 13.02 1.30 0.05
CA LEU A 244 13.46 0.92 1.39
C LEU A 244 12.83 -0.38 1.87
N GLN A 245 11.57 -0.65 1.50
CA GLN A 245 10.90 -1.91 1.83
C GLN A 245 11.71 -3.12 1.31
N PHE A 246 12.15 -3.09 0.05
CA PHE A 246 12.95 -4.17 -0.52
C PHE A 246 14.39 -4.19 0.01
N ILE A 247 14.98 -3.03 0.27
CA ILE A 247 16.31 -2.94 0.88
C ILE A 247 16.31 -3.63 2.25
N VAL A 248 15.34 -3.34 3.10
CA VAL A 248 15.24 -3.96 4.44
C VAL A 248 15.06 -5.47 4.35
N LEU A 249 14.18 -5.97 3.44
CA LEU A 249 13.98 -7.40 3.24
C LEU A 249 15.28 -8.09 2.78
N LYS A 250 15.93 -7.56 1.75
CA LYS A 250 17.17 -8.16 1.21
C LYS A 250 18.34 -8.04 2.17
N TRP A 251 18.47 -6.92 2.88
CA TRP A 251 19.49 -6.73 3.90
C TRP A 251 19.33 -7.73 5.05
N ALA A 252 18.10 -7.94 5.54
CA ALA A 252 17.85 -8.92 6.60
C ALA A 252 18.17 -10.35 6.15
N GLU A 253 17.87 -10.70 4.90
CA GLU A 253 18.24 -11.99 4.31
C GLU A 253 19.77 -12.17 4.23
N VAL A 254 20.50 -11.17 3.70
CA VAL A 254 21.94 -11.28 3.40
C VAL A 254 22.82 -11.06 4.62
N GLN A 255 22.53 -10.03 5.44
CA GLN A 255 23.40 -9.63 6.56
C GLN A 255 23.03 -10.33 7.88
N LEU A 256 21.74 -10.59 8.12
CA LEU A 256 21.26 -11.21 9.34
C LEU A 256 20.90 -12.69 9.16
N GLY A 257 21.01 -13.24 7.94
CA GLY A 257 20.65 -14.64 7.65
C GLY A 257 19.19 -14.98 7.95
N MET A 258 18.29 -13.99 7.88
CA MET A 258 16.88 -14.16 8.26
C MET A 258 16.05 -14.70 7.11
N SER A 259 15.09 -15.57 7.41
CA SER A 259 14.07 -15.99 6.46
C SER A 259 13.11 -14.83 6.14
N LEU A 260 12.39 -14.92 5.01
CA LEU A 260 11.50 -13.85 4.52
C LEU A 260 10.42 -13.48 5.54
N ASP A 261 9.87 -14.47 6.26
CA ASP A 261 8.87 -14.26 7.32
C ASP A 261 9.40 -13.36 8.43
N LYS A 262 10.61 -13.64 8.93
CA LYS A 262 11.27 -12.84 9.97
C LYS A 262 11.68 -11.45 9.44
N ALA A 263 12.21 -11.39 8.21
CA ALA A 263 12.56 -10.14 7.56
C ALA A 263 11.32 -9.24 7.37
N ALA A 264 10.17 -9.81 7.03
CA ALA A 264 8.92 -9.07 6.91
C ALA A 264 8.45 -8.49 8.26
N ILE A 265 8.65 -9.20 9.36
CA ILE A 265 8.33 -8.71 10.72
C ILE A 265 9.20 -7.50 11.09
N LEU A 266 10.45 -7.42 10.64
CA LEU A 266 11.31 -6.25 10.86
C LEU A 266 10.73 -4.95 10.28
N GLN A 267 9.89 -5.04 9.24
CA GLN A 267 9.15 -3.89 8.73
C GLN A 267 8.25 -3.25 9.81
N GLY A 268 7.74 -4.07 10.75
CA GLY A 268 6.98 -3.58 11.90
C GLY A 268 7.79 -2.68 12.83
N ILE A 269 9.09 -2.92 12.95
CA ILE A 269 10.00 -2.09 13.77
C ILE A 269 10.17 -0.70 13.13
N VAL A 270 10.37 -0.65 11.81
CA VAL A 270 10.38 0.62 11.06
C VAL A 270 9.07 1.39 11.28
N ALA A 271 7.97 0.68 11.32
CA ALA A 271 6.64 1.23 11.55
C ALA A 271 6.47 1.93 12.88
N VAL A 272 6.91 1.27 13.95
CA VAL A 272 6.90 1.86 15.29
C VAL A 272 7.69 3.16 15.27
N GLY A 273 8.83 3.16 14.57
CA GLY A 273 9.61 4.37 14.32
C GLY A 273 8.80 5.45 13.60
N ILE A 274 8.15 5.09 12.47
CA ILE A 274 7.33 6.03 11.67
C ILE A 274 6.21 6.64 12.54
N ALA A 275 5.49 5.82 13.30
CA ALA A 275 4.43 6.30 14.18
C ALA A 275 4.97 7.27 15.25
N GLY A 276 6.08 6.93 15.90
CA GLY A 276 6.74 7.79 16.88
C GLY A 276 7.22 9.12 16.27
N GLY A 277 7.86 9.05 15.09
CA GLY A 277 8.31 10.22 14.34
C GLY A 277 7.17 11.12 13.90
N ALA A 278 6.07 10.53 13.42
CA ALA A 278 4.87 11.27 13.01
C ALA A 278 4.22 12.02 14.18
N VAL A 279 4.08 11.37 15.34
CA VAL A 279 3.54 11.99 16.56
C VAL A 279 4.46 13.12 17.03
N ALA A 280 5.78 12.92 17.02
CA ALA A 280 6.75 13.92 17.38
C ALA A 280 6.69 15.13 16.42
N ALA A 281 6.62 14.89 15.10
CA ALA A 281 6.51 15.96 14.11
C ALA A 281 5.25 16.80 14.32
N ALA A 282 4.09 16.15 14.51
CA ALA A 282 2.83 16.82 14.76
C ALA A 282 2.85 17.72 16.01
N ARG A 283 3.67 17.37 17.01
CA ARG A 283 3.79 18.13 18.27
C ARG A 283 4.80 19.26 18.20
N PHE A 284 5.92 19.07 17.47
CA PHE A 284 7.06 19.98 17.53
C PHE A 284 7.23 20.87 16.30
N ILE A 285 6.61 20.51 15.16
CA ILE A 285 6.78 21.27 13.92
C ILE A 285 5.53 22.10 13.62
N SER A 286 5.72 23.42 13.49
CA SER A 286 4.69 24.32 12.99
C SER A 286 4.74 24.39 11.46
N LEU A 287 3.63 24.79 10.81
CA LEU A 287 3.56 24.98 9.35
C LEU A 287 4.70 25.87 8.79
N LYS A 288 5.09 26.93 9.54
CA LYS A 288 6.19 27.81 9.14
C LYS A 288 7.57 27.14 9.18
N GLY A 289 7.70 26.04 9.94
CA GLY A 289 8.94 25.28 10.10
C GLY A 289 9.04 24.04 9.20
N SER A 290 8.02 23.73 8.40
CA SER A 290 7.96 22.50 7.60
C SER A 290 9.16 22.30 6.65
N CYS A 291 9.65 23.37 6.03
CA CYS A 291 10.84 23.28 5.15
C CYS A 291 12.12 22.86 5.88
N ARG A 292 12.21 23.02 7.20
CA ARG A 292 13.41 22.62 7.97
C ARG A 292 13.53 21.11 8.09
N VAL A 293 12.43 20.37 7.94
CA VAL A 293 12.46 18.89 8.00
C VAL A 293 13.09 18.24 6.76
N LEU A 294 13.32 18.99 5.68
CA LEU A 294 14.04 18.48 4.50
C LEU A 294 15.42 17.91 4.85
N VAL A 295 16.09 18.48 5.84
CA VAL A 295 17.39 17.98 6.34
C VAL A 295 17.23 16.56 6.90
N LEU A 296 16.10 16.23 7.51
CA LEU A 296 15.85 14.89 8.04
C LEU A 296 15.73 13.83 6.94
N GLY A 297 15.23 14.21 5.75
CA GLY A 297 15.26 13.34 4.57
C GLY A 297 16.68 12.99 4.14
N VAL A 298 17.61 13.97 4.20
CA VAL A 298 19.04 13.73 3.94
C VAL A 298 19.65 12.83 5.01
N LEU A 299 19.36 13.09 6.29
CA LEU A 299 19.82 12.24 7.39
C LEU A 299 19.30 10.80 7.24
N MET A 300 18.03 10.61 6.87
CA MET A 300 17.48 9.30 6.58
C MET A 300 18.25 8.60 5.46
N GLY A 301 18.55 9.30 4.37
CA GLY A 301 19.37 8.78 3.27
C GLY A 301 20.79 8.37 3.73
N LEU A 302 21.38 9.07 4.68
CA LEU A 302 22.70 8.76 5.24
C LEU A 302 22.64 7.61 6.27
N THR A 303 21.51 7.36 6.92
CA THR A 303 21.36 6.24 7.86
C THR A 303 21.18 4.89 7.15
N VAL A 304 20.62 4.86 5.95
CA VAL A 304 20.42 3.61 5.19
C VAL A 304 21.74 2.88 4.89
N PRO A 305 22.83 3.52 4.42
CA PRO A 305 24.12 2.85 4.25
C PRO A 305 24.71 2.27 5.54
N LEU A 306 24.39 2.83 6.71
CA LEU A 306 24.85 2.27 7.99
C LEU A 306 24.30 0.86 8.25
N MET A 307 23.21 0.48 7.59
CA MET A 307 22.67 -0.89 7.66
C MET A 307 23.71 -1.93 7.20
N THR A 308 24.60 -1.59 6.29
CA THR A 308 25.66 -2.50 5.81
C THR A 308 26.70 -2.85 6.88
N LEU A 309 26.84 -2.02 7.92
CA LEU A 309 27.76 -2.23 9.04
C LEU A 309 27.14 -3.05 10.16
N VAL A 310 25.83 -3.26 10.13
CA VAL A 310 25.09 -3.96 11.19
C VAL A 310 24.94 -5.42 10.84
N GLN A 311 25.43 -6.29 11.73
CA GLN A 311 25.42 -7.75 11.56
C GLN A 311 24.62 -8.49 12.64
N THR A 312 24.08 -7.77 13.61
CA THR A 312 23.30 -8.34 14.73
C THR A 312 21.93 -7.73 14.83
N LEU A 313 20.97 -8.52 15.30
CA LEU A 313 19.59 -8.06 15.46
C LEU A 313 19.48 -6.93 16.50
N ASP A 314 20.27 -6.99 17.58
CA ASP A 314 20.27 -5.98 18.64
C ASP A 314 20.71 -4.60 18.13
N ALA A 315 21.66 -4.54 17.20
CA ALA A 315 22.09 -3.31 16.55
C ALA A 315 21.12 -2.89 15.40
N ALA A 316 20.45 -3.86 14.79
CA ALA A 316 19.48 -3.62 13.71
C ALA A 316 18.23 -2.87 14.23
N ILE A 317 17.68 -3.28 15.38
CA ILE A 317 16.46 -2.73 15.94
C ILE A 317 16.54 -1.20 16.12
N PRO A 318 17.52 -0.63 16.85
CA PRO A 318 17.61 0.82 17.03
C PRO A 318 17.84 1.57 15.71
N LEU A 319 18.58 0.98 14.76
CA LEU A 319 18.80 1.58 13.45
C LEU A 319 17.49 1.64 12.63
N LEU A 320 16.71 0.56 12.62
CA LEU A 320 15.42 0.52 11.91
C LEU A 320 14.39 1.47 12.56
N VAL A 321 14.37 1.56 13.89
CA VAL A 321 13.56 2.55 14.62
C VAL A 321 13.98 3.97 14.22
N LEU A 322 15.28 4.25 14.17
CA LEU A 322 15.81 5.56 13.77
C LEU A 322 15.38 5.92 12.34
N VAL A 323 15.56 5.00 11.38
CA VAL A 323 15.10 5.20 10.00
C VAL A 323 13.60 5.47 9.96
N GLY A 324 12.81 4.71 10.72
CA GLY A 324 11.37 4.92 10.85
C GLY A 324 11.02 6.29 11.43
N VAL A 325 11.67 6.69 12.53
CA VAL A 325 11.45 8.01 13.17
C VAL A 325 11.76 9.14 12.21
N LEU A 326 12.88 9.08 11.49
CA LEU A 326 13.25 10.09 10.49
C LEU A 326 12.23 10.15 9.36
N ALA A 327 11.76 9.00 8.87
CA ALA A 327 10.74 8.91 7.84
C ALA A 327 9.39 9.53 8.31
N GLY A 328 8.91 9.14 9.48
CA GLY A 328 7.65 9.65 10.05
C GLY A 328 7.71 11.15 10.35
N PHE A 329 8.84 11.60 10.87
CA PHE A 329 9.07 13.01 11.16
C PHE A 329 9.15 13.86 9.88
N PHE A 330 9.66 13.30 8.79
CA PHE A 330 9.75 13.96 7.49
C PHE A 330 8.39 14.09 6.81
N VAL A 331 7.58 13.01 6.83
CA VAL A 331 6.33 12.90 6.06
C VAL A 331 5.25 13.87 6.54
N VAL A 332 5.04 13.95 7.84
CA VAL A 332 3.88 14.66 8.41
C VAL A 332 3.87 16.14 8.06
N PRO A 333 4.98 16.90 8.15
CA PRO A 333 4.98 18.33 7.79
C PRO A 333 4.98 18.59 6.28
N MET A 334 5.24 17.55 5.44
CA MET A 334 5.35 17.69 3.98
C MET A 334 4.06 17.31 3.25
N ASN A 335 3.13 16.60 3.92
CA ASN A 335 1.78 16.32 3.45
C ASN A 335 0.80 17.40 3.94
#